data_d7680560f4917de99918b08d12f5c39c
#
_entry.id   d7680560f4917de99918b08d12f5c39c
#
_cell.length_a   1.000
_cell.length_b   1.000
_cell.length_c   1.000
_cell.angle_alpha   90.00
_cell.angle_beta   90.00
_cell.angle_gamma   90.00
#
_symmetry.space_group_name_H-M   'P 1'
#
loop_
_entity.id
_entity.type
_entity.pdbx_description
1 polymer ?
#
loop_
_entity_poly.entity_id
_entity_poly.type
_entity_poly.pdbx_seq_one_letter_code
_entity_poly.pdbx_strand_id
1 'polypeptide(L)'
;MGARQVNSAYHHRVAFRSELGNSTSRQLRDTSPTILIPVGSTEQHGPHLPLDTDTRIATAVAAGATAELNGGDGEHYLLAPAIAYGASGEHQGFAGTVSIGTEALTSVLVEYGRSACDWARRIVFVNGHGGNLEALRASVRLLRSEGRDAAWCPCAADGGDAHAGHTETSVLLHLSPADVHTDAWCSGNRAPLATLLPQMRHGGVAAVSEVGVLGDPTTATAPEGARIYAHMVAECSRRIDHWRPAGDGMLT
;
A
#
# COMPACT_ATOMS: atom_id res chain seq x y z
N MET A 1 62.82 -0.01 -19.46
CA MET A 1 61.67 0.91 -19.34
C MET A 1 60.40 0.10 -19.42
N GLY A 2 59.85 -0.27 -18.28
CA GLY A 2 58.66 -1.13 -18.20
C GLY A 2 57.42 -0.26 -17.96
N ALA A 3 56.48 -0.27 -18.91
CA ALA A 3 55.19 0.37 -18.77
C ALA A 3 54.31 -0.45 -17.80
N ARG A 4 53.93 0.14 -16.66
CA ARG A 4 52.91 -0.42 -15.77
C ARG A 4 51.55 -0.30 -16.42
N GLN A 5 50.93 -1.43 -16.74
CA GLN A 5 49.51 -1.50 -17.07
C GLN A 5 48.70 -1.14 -15.83
N VAL A 6 47.94 -0.05 -15.92
CA VAL A 6 46.91 0.33 -14.93
C VAL A 6 45.69 -0.54 -15.22
N ASN A 7 45.44 -1.49 -14.34
CA ASN A 7 44.22 -2.30 -14.34
C ASN A 7 43.05 -1.39 -13.96
N SER A 8 42.32 -0.92 -14.98
CA SER A 8 41.03 -0.25 -14.80
C SER A 8 40.01 -1.33 -14.42
N ALA A 9 39.77 -1.47 -13.13
CA ALA A 9 38.66 -2.26 -12.64
C ALA A 9 37.34 -1.60 -13.09
N TYR A 10 36.78 -2.12 -14.15
CA TYR A 10 35.39 -1.83 -14.54
C TYR A 10 34.49 -2.34 -13.40
N HIS A 11 34.09 -1.44 -12.52
CA HIS A 11 32.92 -1.68 -11.69
C HIS A 11 31.71 -1.75 -12.60
N HIS A 12 31.34 -2.96 -13.02
CA HIS A 12 29.99 -3.21 -13.49
C HIS A 12 29.06 -2.82 -12.34
N ARG A 13 28.45 -1.63 -12.39
CA ARG A 13 27.24 -1.32 -11.65
C ARG A 13 26.20 -2.33 -12.15
N VAL A 14 26.00 -3.42 -11.44
CA VAL A 14 24.84 -4.30 -11.63
C VAL A 14 23.63 -3.38 -11.45
N ALA A 15 22.83 -3.24 -12.51
CA ALA A 15 21.61 -2.47 -12.42
C ALA A 15 20.79 -3.01 -11.25
N PHE A 16 20.62 -2.19 -10.23
CA PHE A 16 19.93 -2.59 -9.00
C PHE A 16 18.46 -2.77 -9.37
N ARG A 17 17.94 -3.98 -9.24
CA ARG A 17 16.51 -4.24 -9.46
C ARG A 17 15.74 -3.65 -8.28
N SER A 18 14.80 -2.78 -8.54
CA SER A 18 13.98 -2.12 -7.50
C SER A 18 12.96 -3.05 -6.81
N GLU A 19 12.84 -4.30 -7.25
CA GLU A 19 11.93 -5.30 -6.71
C GLU A 19 12.67 -6.33 -5.86
N LEU A 20 12.27 -6.44 -4.59
CA LEU A 20 12.86 -7.40 -3.64
C LEU A 20 12.73 -8.85 -4.13
N GLY A 21 11.56 -9.22 -4.67
CA GLY A 21 11.30 -10.57 -5.17
C GLY A 21 12.19 -10.99 -6.34
N ASN A 22 12.76 -10.05 -7.07
CA ASN A 22 13.66 -10.28 -8.20
C ASN A 22 15.14 -10.20 -7.81
N SER A 23 15.44 -9.95 -6.53
CA SER A 23 16.79 -9.83 -5.99
C SER A 23 17.27 -11.15 -5.40
N THR A 24 18.57 -11.35 -5.38
CA THR A 24 19.21 -12.48 -4.69
C THR A 24 19.81 -12.01 -3.38
N SER A 25 19.94 -12.89 -2.40
CA SER A 25 20.60 -12.59 -1.12
C SER A 25 22.01 -12.02 -1.31
N ARG A 26 22.76 -12.47 -2.33
CA ARG A 26 24.10 -11.95 -2.66
C ARG A 26 24.04 -10.48 -3.12
N GLN A 27 23.02 -10.08 -3.88
CA GLN A 27 22.85 -8.69 -4.36
C GLN A 27 22.47 -7.74 -3.22
N LEU A 28 21.79 -8.25 -2.20
CA LEU A 28 21.33 -7.46 -1.06
C LEU A 28 22.37 -7.38 0.08
N ARG A 29 23.38 -8.26 0.04
CA ARG A 29 24.47 -8.22 1.01
C ARG A 29 25.16 -6.87 0.94
N ASP A 30 25.39 -6.27 2.07
CA ASP A 30 26.08 -4.97 2.20
C ASP A 30 25.31 -3.76 1.61
N THR A 31 24.00 -3.91 1.32
CA THR A 31 23.20 -2.79 0.78
C THR A 31 22.34 -2.22 1.91
N SER A 32 21.91 -2.00 2.70
CA SER A 32 21.01 -1.37 3.71
C SER A 32 19.85 -0.57 3.05
N PRO A 33 18.98 -1.21 2.26
CA PRO A 33 17.92 -0.50 1.57
C PRO A 33 16.79 -0.06 2.51
N THR A 34 15.97 0.88 2.04
CA THR A 34 14.62 1.11 2.57
C THR A 34 13.62 0.24 1.79
N ILE A 35 12.78 -0.53 2.50
CA ILE A 35 11.81 -1.44 1.87
C ILE A 35 10.41 -0.84 1.95
N LEU A 36 9.74 -0.73 0.80
CA LEU A 36 8.33 -0.39 0.69
C LEU A 36 7.51 -1.67 0.59
N ILE A 37 6.60 -1.88 1.53
CA ILE A 37 5.77 -3.07 1.64
C ILE A 37 4.31 -2.69 1.39
N PRO A 38 3.73 -3.02 0.22
CA PRO A 38 2.30 -2.81 0.01
C PRO A 38 1.48 -3.68 0.97
N VAL A 39 0.48 -3.08 1.60
CA VAL A 39 -0.47 -3.77 2.48
C VAL A 39 -1.88 -3.46 1.99
N GLY A 40 -2.53 -4.45 1.44
CA GLY A 40 -3.90 -4.35 0.93
C GLY A 40 -4.87 -5.22 1.69
N SER A 41 -5.90 -5.67 0.99
CA SER A 41 -6.88 -6.64 1.44
C SER A 41 -7.35 -7.51 0.27
N THR A 42 -8.14 -8.53 0.59
CA THR A 42 -8.96 -9.29 -0.35
C THR A 42 -10.40 -9.21 0.17
N GLU A 43 -11.18 -8.28 -0.36
CA GLU A 43 -12.53 -7.97 0.09
C GLU A 43 -13.44 -7.51 -1.05
N GLN A 44 -14.74 -7.54 -0.81
CA GLN A 44 -15.71 -7.01 -1.76
C GLN A 44 -15.45 -5.52 -2.05
N HIS A 45 -15.60 -5.12 -3.31
CA HIS A 45 -15.52 -3.74 -3.79
C HIS A 45 -16.70 -3.42 -4.72
N GLY A 46 -17.91 -3.65 -4.21
CA GLY A 46 -19.12 -3.52 -5.03
C GLY A 46 -19.17 -4.59 -6.14
N PRO A 47 -20.15 -4.46 -7.05
CA PRO A 47 -20.30 -5.41 -8.17
C PRO A 47 -19.34 -5.14 -9.33
N HIS A 48 -18.52 -4.09 -9.27
CA HIS A 48 -17.79 -3.56 -10.43
C HIS A 48 -16.28 -3.58 -10.30
N LEU A 49 -15.71 -3.72 -9.10
CA LEU A 49 -14.26 -3.78 -8.89
C LEU A 49 -13.81 -5.17 -8.41
N PRO A 50 -12.57 -5.57 -8.73
CA PRO A 50 -12.02 -6.83 -8.28
C PRO A 50 -11.77 -6.84 -6.77
N LEU A 51 -11.77 -8.04 -6.18
CA LEU A 51 -11.60 -8.24 -4.73
C LEU A 51 -10.25 -7.78 -4.19
N ASP A 52 -9.24 -7.71 -5.03
CA ASP A 52 -7.87 -7.29 -4.68
C ASP A 52 -7.57 -5.82 -4.99
N THR A 53 -8.61 -4.99 -5.13
CA THR A 53 -8.51 -3.56 -5.44
C THR A 53 -7.50 -2.82 -4.54
N ASP A 54 -7.61 -2.96 -3.23
CA ASP A 54 -6.69 -2.33 -2.26
C ASP A 54 -5.25 -2.76 -2.47
N THR A 55 -5.03 -4.05 -2.73
CA THR A 55 -3.71 -4.61 -2.99
C THR A 55 -3.11 -4.05 -4.27
N ARG A 56 -3.93 -3.89 -5.32
CA ARG A 56 -3.49 -3.28 -6.59
C ARG A 56 -3.10 -1.82 -6.40
N ILE A 57 -3.94 -1.04 -5.71
CA ILE A 57 -3.66 0.38 -5.43
C ILE A 57 -2.40 0.52 -4.59
N ALA A 58 -2.30 -0.21 -3.48
CA ALA A 58 -1.12 -0.18 -2.62
C ALA A 58 0.16 -0.56 -3.36
N THR A 59 0.11 -1.61 -4.20
CA THR A 59 1.24 -2.05 -5.01
C THR A 59 1.66 -1.01 -6.04
N ALA A 60 0.69 -0.44 -6.76
CA ALA A 60 0.97 0.59 -7.77
C ALA A 60 1.58 1.85 -7.13
N VAL A 61 1.01 2.33 -6.01
CA VAL A 61 1.52 3.51 -5.29
C VAL A 61 2.94 3.25 -4.75
N ALA A 62 3.17 2.10 -4.12
CA ALA A 62 4.49 1.75 -3.62
C ALA A 62 5.52 1.60 -4.76
N ALA A 63 5.13 1.04 -5.90
CA ALA A 63 5.99 0.92 -7.08
C ALA A 63 6.35 2.29 -7.66
N GLY A 64 5.36 3.18 -7.81
CA GLY A 64 5.58 4.56 -8.25
C GLY A 64 6.51 5.33 -7.32
N ALA A 65 6.26 5.26 -6.02
CA ALA A 65 7.10 5.89 -5.01
C ALA A 65 8.53 5.32 -5.01
N THR A 66 8.69 4.00 -5.15
CA THR A 66 10.02 3.36 -5.27
C THR A 66 10.77 3.88 -6.49
N ALA A 67 10.08 4.05 -7.62
CA ALA A 67 10.70 4.55 -8.85
C ALA A 67 11.13 6.02 -8.71
N GLU A 68 10.28 6.89 -8.14
CA GLU A 68 10.60 8.31 -7.90
C GLU A 68 11.79 8.45 -6.95
N LEU A 69 11.78 7.74 -5.82
CA LEU A 69 12.83 7.81 -4.80
C LEU A 69 14.18 7.29 -5.31
N ASN A 70 14.20 6.27 -6.17
CA ASN A 70 15.42 5.76 -6.81
C ASN A 70 15.93 6.64 -7.97
N GLY A 71 15.18 7.66 -8.38
CA GLY A 71 15.62 8.64 -9.39
C GLY A 71 16.69 9.62 -8.89
N GLY A 72 16.96 9.66 -7.58
CA GLY A 72 17.98 10.50 -6.96
C GLY A 72 19.31 9.77 -6.73
N ASP A 73 20.37 10.55 -6.46
CA ASP A 73 21.69 10.03 -6.03
C ASP A 73 21.68 9.80 -4.53
N GLY A 74 21.29 8.63 -4.06
CA GLY A 74 21.20 8.43 -2.61
C GLY A 74 20.86 7.02 -2.15
N GLU A 75 19.84 6.90 -1.37
CA GLU A 75 19.39 5.66 -0.76
C GLU A 75 18.82 4.69 -1.79
N HIS A 76 18.90 3.39 -1.48
CA HIS A 76 18.28 2.35 -2.29
C HIS A 76 16.91 2.00 -1.70
N TYR A 77 15.89 2.04 -2.55
CA TYR A 77 14.53 1.68 -2.21
C TYR A 77 14.13 0.41 -2.95
N LEU A 78 13.49 -0.52 -2.24
CA LEU A 78 13.03 -1.80 -2.79
C LEU A 78 11.53 -1.95 -2.56
N LEU A 79 10.83 -2.35 -3.62
CA LEU A 79 9.44 -2.78 -3.55
C LEU A 79 9.38 -4.25 -3.13
N ALA A 80 8.73 -4.55 -2.01
CA ALA A 80 8.45 -5.91 -1.58
C ALA A 80 7.20 -6.49 -2.25
N PRO A 81 7.06 -7.82 -2.30
CA PRO A 81 5.77 -8.45 -2.58
C PRO A 81 4.70 -7.98 -1.60
N ALA A 82 3.47 -7.79 -2.08
CA ALA A 82 2.37 -7.27 -1.27
C ALA A 82 1.88 -8.28 -0.22
N ILE A 83 1.40 -7.75 0.91
CA ILE A 83 0.56 -8.46 1.88
C ILE A 83 -0.88 -8.26 1.42
N ALA A 84 -1.47 -9.29 0.78
CA ALA A 84 -2.75 -9.19 0.09
C ALA A 84 -3.98 -9.55 0.96
N TYR A 85 -3.77 -10.05 2.17
CA TYR A 85 -4.85 -10.38 3.11
C TYR A 85 -4.75 -9.49 4.33
N GLY A 86 -5.81 -8.71 4.56
CA GLY A 86 -5.89 -7.70 5.62
C GLY A 86 -6.95 -8.00 6.68
N ALA A 87 -7.24 -6.98 7.47
CA ALA A 87 -8.28 -6.99 8.51
C ALA A 87 -9.57 -6.39 7.92
N SER A 88 -10.32 -7.19 7.17
CA SER A 88 -11.53 -6.81 6.41
C SER A 88 -12.82 -7.37 7.04
N GLY A 89 -12.87 -7.48 8.37
CA GLY A 89 -14.01 -8.06 9.09
C GLY A 89 -15.33 -7.35 8.82
N GLU A 90 -15.31 -6.06 8.56
CA GLU A 90 -16.47 -5.24 8.20
C GLU A 90 -17.10 -5.63 6.85
N HIS A 91 -16.38 -6.34 5.99
CA HIS A 91 -16.84 -6.81 4.68
C HIS A 91 -17.24 -8.29 4.67
N GLN A 92 -17.19 -9.01 5.80
CA GLN A 92 -17.47 -10.46 5.87
C GLN A 92 -18.89 -10.85 5.45
N GLY A 93 -19.83 -9.93 5.40
CA GLY A 93 -21.20 -10.16 4.88
C GLY A 93 -21.26 -10.40 3.37
N PHE A 94 -20.16 -10.21 2.63
CA PHE A 94 -20.09 -10.34 1.18
C PHE A 94 -19.19 -11.50 0.77
N ALA A 95 -19.65 -12.28 -0.21
CA ALA A 95 -18.88 -13.39 -0.78
C ALA A 95 -17.56 -12.89 -1.40
N GLY A 96 -16.49 -13.69 -1.26
CA GLY A 96 -15.16 -13.37 -1.78
C GLY A 96 -14.27 -12.62 -0.81
N THR A 97 -14.80 -12.01 0.24
CA THR A 97 -14.00 -11.39 1.30
C THR A 97 -13.28 -12.45 2.12
N VAL A 98 -11.97 -12.27 2.30
CA VAL A 98 -11.11 -13.10 3.16
C VAL A 98 -10.38 -12.21 4.15
N SER A 99 -10.91 -12.07 5.35
CA SER A 99 -10.27 -11.32 6.43
C SER A 99 -9.42 -12.25 7.30
N ILE A 100 -8.18 -11.88 7.57
CA ILE A 100 -7.35 -12.57 8.58
C ILE A 100 -7.51 -11.98 9.97
N GLY A 101 -8.20 -10.84 10.09
CA GLY A 101 -8.42 -10.13 11.35
C GLY A 101 -7.23 -9.31 11.82
N THR A 102 -7.52 -8.39 12.73
CA THR A 102 -6.53 -7.42 13.24
C THR A 102 -5.37 -8.09 13.98
N GLU A 103 -5.64 -9.10 14.81
CA GLU A 103 -4.60 -9.78 15.60
C GLU A 103 -3.62 -10.55 14.74
N ALA A 104 -4.12 -11.32 13.76
CA ALA A 104 -3.25 -12.06 12.85
C ALA A 104 -2.44 -11.12 11.96
N LEU A 105 -3.08 -10.07 11.42
CA LEU A 105 -2.36 -9.06 10.63
C LEU A 105 -1.28 -8.38 11.47
N THR A 106 -1.57 -7.99 12.72
CA THR A 106 -0.57 -7.40 13.62
C THR A 106 0.63 -8.32 13.79
N SER A 107 0.40 -9.62 14.01
CA SER A 107 1.46 -10.62 14.15
C SER A 107 2.30 -10.74 12.88
N VAL A 108 1.66 -10.77 11.70
CA VAL A 108 2.34 -10.82 10.40
C VAL A 108 3.24 -9.59 10.21
N LEU A 109 2.71 -8.38 10.47
CA LEU A 109 3.47 -7.13 10.29
C LEU A 109 4.65 -7.02 11.27
N VAL A 110 4.47 -7.48 12.52
CA VAL A 110 5.54 -7.50 13.55
C VAL A 110 6.66 -8.45 13.12
N GLU A 111 6.35 -9.71 12.80
CA GLU A 111 7.37 -10.69 12.41
C GLU A 111 8.04 -10.33 11.08
N TYR A 112 7.29 -9.78 10.12
CA TYR A 112 7.85 -9.21 8.91
C TYR A 112 8.87 -8.12 9.24
N GLY A 113 8.47 -7.16 10.08
CA GLY A 113 9.33 -6.03 10.44
C GLY A 113 10.58 -6.46 11.21
N ARG A 114 10.46 -7.40 12.14
CA ARG A 114 11.59 -7.97 12.86
C ARG A 114 12.61 -8.59 11.92
N SER A 115 12.13 -9.44 11.00
CA SER A 115 12.99 -10.11 10.03
C SER A 115 13.61 -9.15 9.02
N ALA A 116 12.83 -8.21 8.47
CA ALA A 116 13.31 -7.27 7.46
C ALA A 116 14.34 -6.27 8.02
N CYS A 117 14.11 -5.76 9.23
CA CYS A 117 15.01 -4.80 9.86
C CYS A 117 16.36 -5.40 10.34
N ASP A 118 16.55 -6.71 10.27
CA ASP A 118 17.86 -7.32 10.54
C ASP A 118 18.90 -7.02 9.44
N TRP A 119 18.44 -6.66 8.23
CA TRP A 119 19.32 -6.37 7.09
C TRP A 119 18.94 -5.10 6.33
N ALA A 120 17.68 -4.65 6.39
CA ALA A 120 17.26 -3.40 5.83
C ALA A 120 17.45 -2.24 6.80
N ARG A 121 17.76 -1.07 6.27
CA ARG A 121 17.89 0.15 7.07
C ARG A 121 16.56 0.59 7.66
N ARG A 122 15.51 0.54 6.85
CA ARG A 122 14.16 1.00 7.20
C ARG A 122 13.11 0.17 6.49
N ILE A 123 11.92 0.14 7.05
CA ILE A 123 10.74 -0.41 6.38
C ILE A 123 9.57 0.57 6.44
N VAL A 124 8.77 0.61 5.39
CA VAL A 124 7.52 1.36 5.36
C VAL A 124 6.39 0.51 4.79
N PHE A 125 5.33 0.35 5.56
CA PHE A 125 4.10 -0.29 5.09
C PHE A 125 3.24 0.75 4.35
N VAL A 126 3.00 0.52 3.05
CA VAL A 126 2.16 1.37 2.19
C VAL A 126 0.77 0.78 2.16
N ASN A 127 -0.18 1.40 2.86
CA ASN A 127 -1.48 0.83 3.15
C ASN A 127 -2.59 1.29 2.20
N GLY A 128 -3.26 0.34 1.55
CA GLY A 128 -4.43 0.58 0.69
C GLY A 128 -5.78 0.38 1.38
N HIS A 129 -5.86 -0.19 2.59
CA HIS A 129 -7.12 -0.58 3.22
C HIS A 129 -7.33 0.05 4.60
N GLY A 130 -8.48 0.69 4.80
CA GLY A 130 -8.82 1.36 6.06
C GLY A 130 -8.91 0.43 7.28
N GLY A 131 -9.38 -0.79 7.11
CA GLY A 131 -9.48 -1.80 8.18
C GLY A 131 -8.14 -2.22 8.77
N ASN A 132 -7.03 -2.03 8.04
CA ASN A 132 -5.68 -2.37 8.51
C ASN A 132 -5.10 -1.39 9.53
N LEU A 133 -5.71 -0.22 9.73
CA LEU A 133 -5.11 0.88 10.51
C LEU A 133 -4.77 0.51 11.95
N GLU A 134 -5.61 -0.29 12.61
CA GLU A 134 -5.36 -0.73 13.99
C GLU A 134 -4.12 -1.63 14.05
N ALA A 135 -4.03 -2.62 13.17
CA ALA A 135 -2.90 -3.53 13.07
C ALA A 135 -1.59 -2.78 12.75
N LEU A 136 -1.63 -1.85 11.80
CA LEU A 136 -0.46 -1.02 11.43
C LEU A 136 0.04 -0.18 12.61
N ARG A 137 -0.87 0.51 13.31
CA ARG A 137 -0.52 1.31 14.48
C ARG A 137 0.08 0.48 15.60
N ALA A 138 -0.51 -0.69 15.88
CA ALA A 138 -0.02 -1.59 16.92
C ALA A 138 1.36 -2.16 16.56
N SER A 139 1.52 -2.71 15.36
CA SER A 139 2.75 -3.34 14.91
C SER A 139 3.90 -2.34 14.79
N VAL A 140 3.68 -1.17 14.18
CA VAL A 140 4.74 -0.18 14.00
C VAL A 140 5.17 0.44 15.34
N ARG A 141 4.24 0.70 16.27
CA ARG A 141 4.61 1.12 17.63
C ARG A 141 5.51 0.10 18.32
N LEU A 142 5.15 -1.19 18.24
CA LEU A 142 5.95 -2.26 18.84
C LEU A 142 7.34 -2.34 18.20
N LEU A 143 7.43 -2.39 16.86
CA LEU A 143 8.71 -2.42 16.16
C LEU A 143 9.61 -1.24 16.53
N ARG A 144 9.05 -0.04 16.61
CA ARG A 144 9.78 1.17 17.02
C ARG A 144 10.23 1.10 18.47
N SER A 145 9.41 0.55 19.38
CA SER A 145 9.79 0.35 20.78
C SER A 145 10.93 -0.66 20.96
N GLU A 146 11.07 -1.59 19.99
CA GLU A 146 12.21 -2.52 19.89
C GLU A 146 13.46 -1.90 19.22
N GLY A 147 13.43 -0.60 18.89
CA GLY A 147 14.52 0.11 18.25
C GLY A 147 14.63 -0.07 16.73
N ARG A 148 13.61 -0.62 16.08
CA ARG A 148 13.55 -0.78 14.62
C ARG A 148 13.03 0.48 13.94
N ASP A 149 13.62 0.85 12.81
CA ASP A 149 13.16 2.01 12.04
C ASP A 149 12.06 1.60 11.06
N ALA A 150 10.83 1.55 11.58
CA ALA A 150 9.64 1.16 10.88
C ALA A 150 8.60 2.30 10.86
N ALA A 151 7.87 2.40 9.76
CA ALA A 151 6.80 3.40 9.58
C ALA A 151 5.67 2.84 8.70
N TRP A 152 4.59 3.59 8.56
CA TRP A 152 3.54 3.32 7.59
C TRP A 152 3.03 4.61 6.96
N CYS A 153 2.50 4.53 5.73
CA CYS A 153 1.80 5.63 5.07
C CYS A 153 0.54 5.12 4.37
N PRO A 154 -0.54 5.93 4.33
CA PRO A 154 -1.75 5.56 3.62
C PRO A 154 -1.66 5.87 2.13
N CYS A 155 -2.31 5.06 1.28
CA CYS A 155 -2.73 5.43 -0.06
C CYS A 155 -4.04 6.19 0.04
N ALA A 156 -3.99 7.48 0.34
CA ALA A 156 -5.19 8.29 0.54
C ALA A 156 -5.24 9.46 -0.45
N ALA A 157 -6.45 9.78 -0.89
CA ALA A 157 -6.76 11.00 -1.62
C ALA A 157 -7.58 11.93 -0.73
N ASP A 158 -7.24 13.20 -0.69
CA ASP A 158 -7.99 14.20 0.05
C ASP A 158 -9.43 14.32 -0.50
N GLY A 159 -10.42 14.22 0.39
CA GLY A 159 -11.82 14.31 0.00
C GLY A 159 -12.38 13.10 -0.75
N GLY A 160 -11.63 11.99 -0.77
CA GLY A 160 -12.09 10.72 -1.37
C GLY A 160 -13.30 10.14 -0.64
N ASP A 161 -14.10 9.35 -1.37
CA ASP A 161 -15.18 8.55 -0.80
C ASP A 161 -14.64 7.33 -0.04
N ALA A 162 -15.50 6.65 0.68
CA ALA A 162 -15.05 5.74 1.71
C ALA A 162 -14.66 4.35 1.19
N HIS A 163 -15.34 3.83 0.14
CA HIS A 163 -15.09 2.47 -0.36
C HIS A 163 -15.79 2.21 -1.70
N ALA A 164 -15.07 1.65 -2.66
CA ALA A 164 -15.57 1.24 -3.97
C ALA A 164 -16.36 2.33 -4.73
N GLY A 165 -16.12 3.60 -4.44
CA GLY A 165 -16.82 4.71 -5.04
C GLY A 165 -16.01 5.38 -6.16
N HIS A 166 -16.13 6.70 -6.27
CA HIS A 166 -15.45 7.50 -7.30
C HIS A 166 -13.94 7.33 -7.30
N THR A 167 -13.31 7.36 -6.12
CA THR A 167 -11.86 7.41 -5.95
C THR A 167 -11.20 6.14 -6.43
N GLU A 168 -11.53 5.00 -5.83
CA GLU A 168 -10.92 3.71 -6.16
C GLU A 168 -11.29 3.26 -7.58
N THR A 169 -12.55 3.47 -7.99
CA THR A 169 -12.98 3.16 -9.35
C THR A 169 -12.22 3.97 -10.39
N SER A 170 -12.00 5.27 -10.15
CA SER A 170 -11.18 6.10 -11.06
C SER A 170 -9.74 5.58 -11.15
N VAL A 171 -9.13 5.25 -10.00
CA VAL A 171 -7.75 4.72 -9.97
C VAL A 171 -7.68 3.38 -10.71
N LEU A 172 -8.64 2.46 -10.51
CA LEU A 172 -8.66 1.18 -11.23
C LEU A 172 -8.94 1.35 -12.73
N LEU A 173 -9.78 2.30 -13.13
CA LEU A 173 -9.95 2.65 -14.55
C LEU A 173 -8.65 3.14 -15.21
N HIS A 174 -7.76 3.76 -14.44
CA HIS A 174 -6.43 4.14 -14.93
C HIS A 174 -5.45 2.95 -14.93
N LEU A 175 -5.40 2.17 -13.84
CA LEU A 175 -4.40 1.11 -13.66
C LEU A 175 -4.73 -0.19 -14.41
N SER A 176 -6.01 -0.60 -14.40
CA SER A 176 -6.50 -1.89 -14.89
C SER A 176 -7.90 -1.77 -15.47
N PRO A 177 -8.13 -0.98 -16.52
CA PRO A 177 -9.47 -0.68 -17.04
C PRO A 177 -10.24 -1.93 -17.49
N ALA A 178 -9.55 -3.00 -17.91
CA ALA A 178 -10.17 -4.25 -18.33
C ALA A 178 -10.82 -5.03 -17.17
N ASP A 179 -10.46 -4.73 -15.92
CA ASP A 179 -10.96 -5.41 -14.74
C ASP A 179 -12.08 -4.62 -14.03
N VAL A 180 -12.47 -3.45 -14.58
CA VAL A 180 -13.58 -2.63 -14.05
C VAL A 180 -14.84 -2.91 -14.85
N HIS A 181 -15.84 -3.48 -14.19
CA HIS A 181 -17.13 -3.84 -14.80
C HIS A 181 -18.08 -2.63 -14.81
N THR A 182 -17.89 -1.69 -15.75
CA THR A 182 -18.67 -0.44 -15.82
C THR A 182 -20.14 -0.64 -16.16
N ASP A 183 -20.52 -1.81 -16.67
CA ASP A 183 -21.90 -2.23 -16.89
C ASP A 183 -22.62 -2.66 -15.60
N ALA A 184 -21.86 -2.97 -14.54
CA ALA A 184 -22.38 -3.43 -13.26
C ALA A 184 -22.31 -2.36 -12.14
N TRP A 185 -21.61 -1.24 -12.35
CA TRP A 185 -21.46 -0.23 -11.30
C TRP A 185 -22.79 0.45 -10.95
N CYS A 186 -22.96 0.76 -9.67
CA CYS A 186 -24.13 1.49 -9.16
C CYS A 186 -23.71 2.33 -7.95
N SER A 187 -24.40 3.45 -7.76
CA SER A 187 -24.19 4.30 -6.57
C SER A 187 -24.64 3.56 -5.32
N GLY A 188 -23.79 3.59 -4.29
CA GLY A 188 -24.09 3.05 -2.98
C GLY A 188 -24.47 4.13 -1.95
N ASN A 189 -24.11 3.91 -0.69
CA ASN A 189 -24.37 4.87 0.37
C ASN A 189 -23.36 6.03 0.30
N ARG A 190 -23.84 7.25 0.12
CA ARG A 190 -23.02 8.47 -0.03
C ARG A 190 -22.92 9.29 1.26
N ALA A 191 -23.47 8.81 2.36
CA ALA A 191 -23.35 9.50 3.64
C ALA A 191 -21.88 9.51 4.13
N PRO A 192 -21.44 10.56 4.84
CA PRO A 192 -20.09 10.61 5.41
C PRO A 192 -19.79 9.39 6.26
N LEU A 193 -18.59 8.81 6.11
CA LEU A 193 -18.18 7.59 6.82
C LEU A 193 -18.40 7.69 8.33
N ALA A 194 -18.12 8.85 8.94
CA ALA A 194 -18.34 9.08 10.37
C ALA A 194 -19.78 8.84 10.82
N THR A 195 -20.76 9.09 9.94
CA THR A 195 -22.18 8.84 10.18
C THR A 195 -22.54 7.35 10.07
N LEU A 196 -21.83 6.61 9.23
CA LEU A 196 -22.06 5.18 8.98
C LEU A 196 -21.38 4.27 10.01
N LEU A 197 -20.26 4.70 10.58
CA LEU A 197 -19.43 3.91 11.51
C LEU A 197 -20.22 3.24 12.67
N PRO A 198 -21.21 3.89 13.34
CA PRO A 198 -21.96 3.24 14.41
C PRO A 198 -22.72 1.99 13.94
N GLN A 199 -23.34 2.04 12.75
CA GLN A 199 -24.05 0.89 12.18
C GLN A 199 -23.09 -0.17 11.65
N MET A 200 -21.99 0.26 11.01
CA MET A 200 -20.96 -0.64 10.51
C MET A 200 -20.28 -1.46 11.61
N ARG A 201 -20.10 -0.89 12.79
CA ARG A 201 -19.55 -1.63 13.96
C ARG A 201 -20.42 -2.80 14.41
N HIS A 202 -21.72 -2.76 14.16
CA HIS A 202 -22.67 -3.81 14.58
C HIS A 202 -22.95 -4.83 13.46
N GLY A 203 -22.98 -4.40 12.22
CA GLY A 203 -23.41 -5.25 11.10
C GLY A 203 -22.55 -5.18 9.85
N GLY A 204 -21.37 -4.58 9.95
CA GLY A 204 -20.46 -4.42 8.83
C GLY A 204 -20.99 -3.47 7.75
N VAL A 205 -20.34 -3.49 6.60
CA VAL A 205 -20.75 -2.68 5.42
C VAL A 205 -22.12 -3.08 4.92
N ALA A 206 -22.51 -4.36 5.01
CA ALA A 206 -23.82 -4.85 4.60
C ALA A 206 -24.99 -4.16 5.35
N ALA A 207 -24.78 -3.68 6.57
CA ALA A 207 -25.81 -2.96 7.34
C ALA A 207 -26.08 -1.54 6.81
N VAL A 208 -25.19 -0.97 6.01
CA VAL A 208 -25.29 0.41 5.51
C VAL A 208 -25.31 0.49 3.97
N SER A 209 -24.94 -0.58 3.27
CA SER A 209 -24.94 -0.66 1.82
C SER A 209 -25.20 -2.10 1.36
N GLU A 210 -26.31 -2.34 0.70
CA GLU A 210 -26.66 -3.66 0.15
C GLU A 210 -25.69 -4.12 -0.93
N VAL A 211 -25.20 -3.17 -1.74
CA VAL A 211 -24.26 -3.42 -2.84
C VAL A 211 -22.78 -3.33 -2.42
N GLY A 212 -22.52 -3.01 -1.16
CA GLY A 212 -21.15 -2.90 -0.63
C GLY A 212 -20.41 -1.59 -0.96
N VAL A 213 -20.99 -0.69 -1.76
CA VAL A 213 -20.37 0.58 -2.16
C VAL A 213 -20.67 1.68 -1.14
N LEU A 214 -19.64 2.42 -0.71
CA LEU A 214 -19.77 3.62 0.12
C LEU A 214 -19.26 4.84 -0.66
N GLY A 215 -20.04 5.27 -1.65
CA GLY A 215 -19.69 6.32 -2.60
C GLY A 215 -20.50 6.23 -3.88
N ASP A 216 -20.00 6.85 -4.95
CA ASP A 216 -20.64 6.85 -6.27
C ASP A 216 -19.63 6.56 -7.40
N PRO A 217 -19.48 5.30 -7.85
CA PRO A 217 -18.54 4.93 -8.90
C PRO A 217 -18.97 5.44 -10.28
N THR A 218 -20.24 5.80 -10.48
CA THR A 218 -20.77 6.21 -11.81
C THR A 218 -20.17 7.52 -12.31
N THR A 219 -19.54 8.28 -11.44
CA THR A 219 -18.85 9.54 -11.75
C THR A 219 -17.35 9.34 -12.04
N ALA A 220 -16.83 8.11 -11.89
CA ALA A 220 -15.41 7.80 -12.03
C ALA A 220 -14.93 7.89 -13.48
N THR A 221 -13.68 8.31 -13.67
CA THR A 221 -13.02 8.38 -14.98
C THR A 221 -11.56 8.02 -14.91
N ALA A 222 -11.00 7.45 -15.97
CA ALA A 222 -9.57 7.13 -16.04
C ALA A 222 -8.65 8.38 -15.95
N PRO A 223 -8.96 9.54 -16.57
CA PRO A 223 -8.17 10.76 -16.40
C PRO A 223 -8.12 11.24 -14.94
N GLU A 224 -9.23 11.17 -14.21
CA GLU A 224 -9.26 11.50 -12.78
C GLU A 224 -8.46 10.49 -11.98
N GLY A 225 -8.57 9.19 -12.31
CA GLY A 225 -7.76 8.14 -11.73
C GLY A 225 -6.27 8.36 -11.89
N ALA A 226 -5.82 8.79 -13.07
CA ALA A 226 -4.42 9.15 -13.29
C ALA A 226 -3.96 10.29 -12.37
N ARG A 227 -4.82 11.31 -12.17
CA ARG A 227 -4.53 12.46 -11.31
C ARG A 227 -4.45 12.03 -9.83
N ILE A 228 -5.42 11.23 -9.37
CA ILE A 228 -5.47 10.70 -7.99
C ILE A 228 -4.25 9.82 -7.72
N TYR A 229 -3.95 8.89 -8.63
CA TYR A 229 -2.79 8.01 -8.53
C TYR A 229 -1.47 8.81 -8.45
N ALA A 230 -1.26 9.77 -9.34
CA ALA A 230 -0.07 10.61 -9.32
C ALA A 230 0.08 11.37 -7.98
N HIS A 231 -1.03 11.87 -7.42
CA HIS A 231 -1.04 12.51 -6.10
C HIS A 231 -0.68 11.54 -4.97
N MET A 232 -1.25 10.32 -4.97
CA MET A 232 -0.92 9.28 -3.98
C MET A 232 0.57 8.91 -4.03
N VAL A 233 1.15 8.76 -5.22
CA VAL A 233 2.58 8.47 -5.41
C VAL A 233 3.43 9.61 -4.88
N ALA A 234 3.16 10.85 -5.28
CA ALA A 234 3.93 12.02 -4.85
C ALA A 234 3.89 12.22 -3.33
N GLU A 235 2.71 12.05 -2.71
CA GLU A 235 2.57 12.14 -1.25
C GLU A 235 3.30 11.00 -0.53
N CYS A 236 3.21 9.78 -1.03
CA CYS A 236 3.94 8.63 -0.49
C CYS A 236 5.45 8.87 -0.55
N SER A 237 5.96 9.27 -1.71
CA SER A 237 7.38 9.60 -1.92
C SER A 237 7.85 10.71 -0.97
N ARG A 238 7.11 11.82 -0.92
CA ARG A 238 7.42 12.96 -0.05
C ARG A 238 7.50 12.55 1.42
N ARG A 239 6.53 11.79 1.91
CA ARG A 239 6.48 11.31 3.31
C ARG A 239 7.65 10.37 3.62
N ILE A 240 8.01 9.49 2.70
CA ILE A 240 9.15 8.58 2.86
C ILE A 240 10.46 9.34 2.85
N ASP A 241 10.64 10.29 1.95
CA ASP A 241 11.85 11.13 1.88
C ASP A 241 12.04 11.96 3.16
N HIS A 242 10.99 12.61 3.65
CA HIS A 242 11.04 13.39 4.89
C HIS A 242 11.22 12.53 6.15
N TRP A 243 10.76 11.30 6.16
CA TRP A 243 10.85 10.33 7.26
C TRP A 243 10.49 10.88 8.64
N ARG A 244 9.27 11.42 8.79
CA ARG A 244 8.77 11.98 10.06
C ARG A 244 7.61 11.14 10.61
N PRO A 245 7.88 9.99 11.28
CA PRO A 245 6.83 9.18 11.86
C PRO A 245 6.21 9.86 13.08
N ALA A 246 4.88 9.96 13.07
CA ALA A 246 4.08 10.40 14.22
C ALA A 246 4.12 9.35 15.37
N GLY A 247 3.45 9.63 16.49
CA GLY A 247 3.43 8.74 17.65
C GLY A 247 2.83 7.35 17.39
N ASP A 248 2.03 7.20 16.33
CA ASP A 248 1.45 5.92 15.87
C ASP A 248 2.24 5.29 14.71
N GLY A 249 3.36 5.90 14.33
CA GLY A 249 4.23 5.44 13.25
C GLY A 249 3.83 5.87 11.85
N MET A 250 2.75 6.66 11.69
CA MET A 250 2.37 7.21 10.39
C MET A 250 3.39 8.27 9.95
N LEU A 251 3.85 8.20 8.71
CA LEU A 251 4.66 9.24 8.10
C LEU A 251 3.78 10.47 7.78
N THR A 252 4.28 11.67 8.11
CA THR A 252 3.58 12.96 7.95
C THR A 252 4.26 13.87 6.95
#